data_d886f37ec1227faef196885ffb0c8f48
#
_entry.id   d886f37ec1227faef196885ffb0c8f48
#
_cell.length_a   1.000
_cell.length_b   1.000
_cell.length_c   1.000
_cell.angle_alpha   90.00
_cell.angle_beta   90.00
_cell.angle_gamma   90.00
#
_symmetry.space_group_name_H-M   'P 1'
#
loop_
_entity.id
_entity.type
_entity.pdbx_description
1 polymer ?
#
loop_
_entity_poly.entity_id
_entity_poly.type
_entity_poly.pdbx_seq_one_letter_code
_entity_poly.pdbx_strand_id
1 'polypeptide(L)'
;MYNQKKGSIDSITLSSYEQDFELTYTHNSTAIEGNTLTLIETKVVLEDGKSVGGKKQREIYEVVNHKKAYRYVKKCIAEEKKLDEHIVKDLHAILTENIIVGGVYRSEPVRISGAGHTPPVGNDMYIQIKNFYEDLAWKKDSQI
;
A
#
# COMPACT_ATOMS: atom_id res chain seq x y z
N MET A 1 26.37 1.59 6.66
CA MET A 1 26.14 0.33 7.40
C MET A 1 25.24 -0.67 6.65
N TYR A 2 24.10 -0.27 6.13
CA TYR A 2 23.22 -1.16 5.39
C TYR A 2 23.86 -1.75 4.11
N ASN A 3 24.59 -0.93 3.36
CA ASN A 3 25.25 -1.37 2.11
C ASN A 3 26.48 -2.28 2.33
N GLN A 4 27.15 -2.19 3.48
CA GLN A 4 28.29 -3.04 3.80
C GLN A 4 27.86 -4.45 4.23
N LYS A 5 26.69 -4.59 4.87
CA LYS A 5 26.12 -5.88 5.23
C LYS A 5 25.53 -6.61 4.01
N LYS A 6 25.04 -5.87 3.02
CA LYS A 6 24.47 -6.44 1.81
C LYS A 6 25.49 -7.20 0.96
N GLY A 7 26.75 -6.78 0.97
CA GLY A 7 27.84 -7.46 0.26
C GLY A 7 28.35 -8.76 0.92
N SER A 8 27.94 -9.03 2.19
CA SER A 8 28.36 -10.24 2.93
C SER A 8 27.27 -11.32 3.03
N ILE A 9 26.04 -11.05 2.54
CA ILE A 9 24.92 -11.98 2.57
C ILE A 9 24.77 -12.61 1.18
N ASP A 10 24.72 -13.94 1.10
CA ASP A 10 24.48 -14.60 -0.18
C ASP A 10 23.07 -14.32 -0.73
N SER A 11 22.88 -14.52 -2.04
CA SER A 11 21.62 -14.17 -2.73
C SER A 11 20.42 -14.99 -2.24
N ILE A 12 20.63 -16.23 -1.80
CA ILE A 12 19.57 -17.11 -1.29
C ILE A 12 19.10 -16.61 0.07
N THR A 13 20.01 -16.30 0.96
CA THR A 13 19.72 -15.77 2.29
C THR A 13 19.01 -14.42 2.20
N LEU A 14 19.45 -13.54 1.31
CA LEU A 14 18.81 -12.25 1.06
C LEU A 14 17.37 -12.42 0.54
N SER A 15 17.17 -13.35 -0.40
CA SER A 15 15.85 -13.65 -0.97
C SER A 15 14.89 -14.17 0.10
N SER A 16 15.33 -15.08 0.97
CA SER A 16 14.54 -15.58 2.09
C SER A 16 14.16 -14.46 3.07
N TYR A 17 15.10 -13.58 3.39
CA TYR A 17 14.86 -12.44 4.26
C TYR A 17 13.82 -11.49 3.67
N GLU A 18 13.92 -11.19 2.38
CA GLU A 18 12.96 -10.32 1.68
C GLU A 18 11.55 -10.94 1.64
N GLN A 19 11.43 -12.25 1.45
CA GLN A 19 10.15 -12.94 1.51
C GLN A 19 9.52 -12.89 2.90
N ASP A 20 10.29 -13.13 3.93
CA ASP A 20 9.83 -13.03 5.32
C ASP A 20 9.40 -11.60 5.67
N PHE A 21 10.15 -10.61 5.22
CA PHE A 21 9.81 -9.21 5.41
C PHE A 21 8.50 -8.86 4.71
N GLU A 22 8.33 -9.25 3.44
CA GLU A 22 7.12 -9.01 2.67
C GLU A 22 5.88 -9.62 3.35
N LEU A 23 6.00 -10.87 3.82
CA LEU A 23 4.94 -11.57 4.53
C LEU A 23 4.56 -10.87 5.83
N THR A 24 5.54 -10.57 6.66
CA THR A 24 5.33 -9.93 7.97
C THR A 24 4.77 -8.52 7.81
N TYR A 25 5.30 -7.76 6.87
CA TYR A 25 4.84 -6.42 6.57
C TYR A 25 3.38 -6.41 6.07
N THR A 26 3.04 -7.32 5.16
CA THR A 26 1.67 -7.48 4.66
C THR A 26 0.71 -7.84 5.79
N HIS A 27 1.04 -8.84 6.59
CA HIS A 27 0.21 -9.25 7.72
C HIS A 27 -0.01 -8.11 8.71
N ASN A 28 1.05 -7.45 9.15
CA ASN A 28 0.96 -6.38 10.15
C ASN A 28 0.20 -5.17 9.62
N SER A 29 0.44 -4.76 8.38
CA SER A 29 -0.24 -3.61 7.78
C SER A 29 -1.74 -3.85 7.60
N THR A 30 -2.15 -5.04 7.18
CA THR A 30 -3.57 -5.37 7.04
C THR A 30 -4.25 -5.60 8.38
N ALA A 31 -3.54 -6.17 9.36
CA ALA A 31 -4.05 -6.36 10.73
C ALA A 31 -4.40 -5.02 11.41
N ILE A 32 -3.59 -3.99 11.24
CA ILE A 32 -3.85 -2.64 11.75
C ILE A 32 -5.19 -2.11 11.22
N GLU A 33 -5.54 -2.43 9.98
CA GLU A 33 -6.80 -2.04 9.34
C GLU A 33 -7.99 -2.97 9.68
N GLY A 34 -7.79 -3.93 10.57
CA GLY A 34 -8.84 -4.81 11.05
C GLY A 34 -8.92 -6.19 10.39
N ASN A 35 -7.96 -6.55 9.55
CA ASN A 35 -7.87 -7.89 8.98
C ASN A 35 -7.57 -8.91 10.08
N THR A 36 -8.30 -10.02 10.11
CA THR A 36 -8.20 -11.03 11.17
C THR A 36 -7.39 -12.26 10.81
N LEU A 37 -6.79 -12.30 9.61
CA LEU A 37 -5.90 -13.40 9.22
C LEU A 37 -4.68 -13.45 10.14
N THR A 38 -4.33 -14.65 10.60
CA THR A 38 -3.07 -14.87 11.33
C THR A 38 -1.88 -14.79 10.36
N LEU A 39 -0.67 -14.71 10.89
CA LEU A 39 0.55 -14.72 10.06
C LEU A 39 0.63 -16.02 9.22
N ILE A 40 0.30 -17.16 9.80
CA ILE A 40 0.31 -18.46 9.11
C ILE A 40 -0.77 -18.48 8.02
N GLU A 41 -1.98 -18.01 8.31
CA GLU A 41 -3.06 -17.92 7.33
C GLU A 41 -2.70 -16.98 6.18
N THR A 42 -2.08 -15.84 6.47
CA THR A 42 -1.58 -14.91 5.47
C THR A 42 -0.54 -15.59 4.57
N LYS A 43 0.37 -16.37 5.14
CA LYS A 43 1.36 -17.13 4.40
C LYS A 43 0.70 -18.14 3.45
N VAL A 44 -0.28 -18.89 3.92
CA VAL A 44 -1.03 -19.85 3.09
C VAL A 44 -1.69 -19.16 1.89
N VAL A 45 -2.32 -18.02 2.12
CA VAL A 45 -2.96 -17.24 1.04
C VAL A 45 -1.93 -16.76 0.03
N LEU A 46 -0.82 -16.19 0.49
CA LEU A 46 0.15 -15.52 -0.38
C LEU A 46 1.10 -16.49 -1.10
N GLU A 47 1.49 -17.58 -0.46
CA GLU A 47 2.46 -18.54 -1.03
C GLU A 47 1.76 -19.71 -1.72
N ASP A 48 0.70 -20.25 -1.13
CA ASP A 48 0.01 -21.42 -1.67
C ASP A 48 -1.19 -21.07 -2.55
N GLY A 49 -1.60 -19.81 -2.58
CA GLY A 49 -2.76 -19.35 -3.36
C GLY A 49 -4.08 -19.95 -2.90
N LYS A 50 -4.14 -20.41 -1.64
CA LYS A 50 -5.34 -21.03 -1.07
C LYS A 50 -6.15 -20.05 -0.24
N SER A 51 -7.47 -20.18 -0.28
CA SER A 51 -8.35 -19.46 0.65
C SER A 51 -8.33 -20.12 2.01
N VAL A 52 -8.67 -19.34 3.04
CA VAL A 52 -8.77 -19.81 4.42
C VAL A 52 -10.23 -19.85 4.83
N GLY A 53 -10.70 -21.01 5.30
CA GLY A 53 -12.08 -21.19 5.78
C GLY A 53 -12.38 -20.30 6.97
N GLY A 54 -13.62 -19.79 7.04
CA GLY A 54 -14.08 -18.93 8.12
C GLY A 54 -13.66 -17.48 8.03
N LYS A 55 -12.94 -17.09 6.97
CA LYS A 55 -12.54 -15.70 6.72
C LYS A 55 -13.36 -15.09 5.58
N LYS A 56 -13.63 -13.79 5.67
CA LYS A 56 -14.33 -13.07 4.61
C LYS A 56 -13.46 -12.98 3.36
N GLN A 57 -14.07 -13.10 2.20
CA GLN A 57 -13.37 -12.97 0.93
C GLN A 57 -12.64 -11.63 0.81
N ARG A 58 -13.21 -10.56 1.35
CA ARG A 58 -12.57 -9.24 1.43
C ARG A 58 -11.22 -9.30 2.13
N GLU A 59 -11.10 -10.02 3.25
CA GLU A 59 -9.83 -10.15 3.99
C GLU A 59 -8.76 -10.85 3.15
N ILE A 60 -9.15 -11.83 2.34
CA ILE A 60 -8.25 -12.51 1.41
C ILE A 60 -7.75 -11.52 0.34
N TYR A 61 -8.65 -10.73 -0.26
CA TYR A 61 -8.27 -9.72 -1.24
C TYR A 61 -7.36 -8.65 -0.63
N GLU A 62 -7.61 -8.22 0.60
CA GLU A 62 -6.77 -7.21 1.26
C GLU A 62 -5.30 -7.64 1.34
N VAL A 63 -5.01 -8.87 1.74
CA VAL A 63 -3.61 -9.34 1.82
C VAL A 63 -2.99 -9.58 0.44
N VAL A 64 -3.74 -10.12 -0.51
CA VAL A 64 -3.27 -10.32 -1.88
C VAL A 64 -2.96 -8.96 -2.54
N ASN A 65 -3.87 -8.01 -2.40
CA ASN A 65 -3.70 -6.67 -2.97
C ASN A 65 -2.52 -5.93 -2.32
N HIS A 66 -2.35 -6.05 -1.01
CA HIS A 66 -1.22 -5.44 -0.30
C HIS A 66 0.12 -5.95 -0.82
N LYS A 67 0.24 -7.25 -1.05
CA LYS A 67 1.44 -7.84 -1.66
C LYS A 67 1.71 -7.27 -3.05
N LYS A 68 0.69 -7.17 -3.90
CA LYS A 68 0.80 -6.55 -5.23
C LYS A 68 1.24 -5.09 -5.14
N ALA A 69 0.65 -4.33 -4.24
CA ALA A 69 0.99 -2.92 -4.02
C ALA A 69 2.45 -2.76 -3.55
N TYR A 70 2.89 -3.58 -2.62
CA TYR A 70 4.27 -3.59 -2.15
C TYR A 70 5.26 -3.83 -3.30
N ARG A 71 4.98 -4.79 -4.16
CA ARG A 71 5.80 -5.10 -5.33
C ARG A 71 5.79 -3.97 -6.35
N TYR A 72 4.66 -3.31 -6.54
CA TYR A 72 4.55 -2.13 -7.39
C TYR A 72 5.43 -0.99 -6.88
N VAL A 73 5.41 -0.71 -5.58
CA VAL A 73 6.28 0.31 -4.97
C VAL A 73 7.75 -0.03 -5.17
N LYS A 74 8.15 -1.28 -4.94
CA LYS A 74 9.53 -1.73 -5.17
C LYS A 74 9.96 -1.51 -6.62
N LYS A 75 9.09 -1.79 -7.57
CA LYS A 75 9.35 -1.55 -9.00
C LYS A 75 9.52 -0.06 -9.29
N CYS A 76 8.64 0.79 -8.74
CA CYS A 76 8.75 2.24 -8.90
C CYS A 76 10.08 2.77 -8.34
N ILE A 77 10.53 2.26 -7.21
CA ILE A 77 11.81 2.64 -6.61
C ILE A 77 12.97 2.19 -7.50
N ALA A 78 12.95 0.96 -8.00
CA ALA A 78 13.99 0.43 -8.88
C ALA A 78 14.08 1.21 -10.20
N GLU A 79 12.98 1.73 -10.71
CA GLU A 79 12.89 2.56 -11.91
C GLU A 79 13.11 4.05 -11.63
N GLU A 80 13.44 4.41 -10.40
CA GLU A 80 13.68 5.79 -9.94
C GLU A 80 12.52 6.75 -10.25
N LYS A 81 11.28 6.24 -10.22
CA LYS A 81 10.09 7.05 -10.45
C LYS A 81 9.83 7.99 -9.26
N LYS A 82 9.47 9.22 -9.57
CA LYS A 82 9.07 10.19 -8.57
C LYS A 82 7.64 9.89 -8.10
N LEU A 83 7.41 10.03 -6.79
CA LEU A 83 6.06 9.93 -6.23
C LEU A 83 5.21 11.10 -6.74
N ASP A 84 4.15 10.77 -7.45
CA ASP A 84 3.19 11.71 -8.00
C ASP A 84 1.73 11.20 -7.83
N GLU A 85 0.79 12.01 -8.29
CA GLU A 85 -0.63 11.67 -8.25
C GLU A 85 -0.95 10.38 -8.98
N HIS A 86 -0.29 10.12 -10.10
CA HIS A 86 -0.52 8.92 -10.91
C HIS A 86 -0.14 7.65 -10.15
N ILE A 87 1.02 7.65 -9.50
CA ILE A 87 1.47 6.51 -8.67
C ILE A 87 0.52 6.28 -7.49
N VAL A 88 0.06 7.35 -6.84
CA VAL A 88 -0.90 7.23 -5.72
C VAL A 88 -2.23 6.64 -6.18
N LYS A 89 -2.74 7.06 -7.33
CA LYS A 89 -3.97 6.49 -7.92
C LYS A 89 -3.79 5.01 -8.29
N ASP A 90 -2.66 4.65 -8.88
CA ASP A 90 -2.35 3.26 -9.21
C ASP A 90 -2.29 2.39 -7.96
N LEU A 91 -1.63 2.86 -6.89
CA LEU A 91 -1.59 2.15 -5.61
C LEU A 91 -2.98 1.95 -5.02
N HIS A 92 -3.81 2.98 -5.05
CA HIS A 92 -5.18 2.88 -4.56
C HIS A 92 -5.98 1.86 -5.37
N ALA A 93 -5.85 1.86 -6.69
CA ALA A 93 -6.51 0.88 -7.57
C ALA A 93 -6.06 -0.55 -7.25
N ILE A 94 -4.77 -0.76 -7.03
CA ILE A 94 -4.22 -2.08 -6.66
C ILE A 94 -4.75 -2.53 -5.30
N LEU A 95 -4.70 -1.66 -4.29
CA LEU A 95 -5.12 -2.00 -2.93
C LEU A 95 -6.62 -2.30 -2.82
N THR A 96 -7.43 -1.71 -3.68
CA THR A 96 -8.90 -1.85 -3.65
C THR A 96 -9.46 -2.82 -4.67
N GLU A 97 -8.60 -3.51 -5.44
CA GLU A 97 -9.03 -4.47 -6.46
C GLU A 97 -9.96 -5.53 -5.86
N ASN A 98 -11.11 -5.75 -6.50
CA ASN A 98 -12.17 -6.66 -6.05
C ASN A 98 -12.87 -6.26 -4.74
N ILE A 99 -12.58 -5.09 -4.18
CA ILE A 99 -13.20 -4.58 -2.96
C ILE A 99 -14.11 -3.39 -3.27
N ILE A 100 -13.54 -2.33 -3.85
CA ILE A 100 -14.26 -1.14 -4.31
C ILE A 100 -13.60 -0.60 -5.58
N VAL A 101 -14.25 0.36 -6.23
CA VAL A 101 -13.63 1.07 -7.36
C VAL A 101 -12.48 1.93 -6.83
N GLY A 102 -11.28 1.70 -7.33
CA GLY A 102 -10.07 2.40 -6.92
C GLY A 102 -9.46 3.26 -8.01
N GLY A 103 -8.41 4.02 -7.65
CA GLY A 103 -7.69 4.88 -8.58
C GLY A 103 -8.43 6.14 -8.98
N VAL A 104 -9.55 6.44 -8.32
CA VAL A 104 -10.39 7.62 -8.57
C VAL A 104 -10.64 8.37 -7.27
N TYR A 105 -10.89 9.67 -7.36
CA TYR A 105 -11.33 10.43 -6.22
C TYR A 105 -12.80 10.14 -5.92
N ARG A 106 -13.16 10.21 -4.63
CA ARG A 106 -14.55 10.03 -4.23
C ARG A 106 -15.46 11.11 -4.79
N SER A 107 -16.66 10.73 -5.16
CA SER A 107 -17.73 11.65 -5.58
C SER A 107 -18.68 12.00 -4.44
N GLU A 108 -18.73 11.17 -3.40
CA GLU A 108 -19.64 11.33 -2.28
C GLU A 108 -18.96 11.94 -1.06
N PRO A 109 -19.68 12.73 -0.25
CA PRO A 109 -19.18 13.22 1.01
C PRO A 109 -18.84 12.09 1.96
N VAL A 110 -17.79 12.27 2.78
CA VAL A 110 -17.44 11.33 3.84
C VAL A 110 -17.44 12.05 5.17
N ARG A 111 -17.68 11.31 6.24
CA ARG A 111 -17.62 11.77 7.61
C ARG A 111 -16.57 10.99 8.38
N ILE A 112 -15.88 11.71 9.25
CA ILE A 112 -14.95 11.10 10.21
C ILE A 112 -15.63 11.18 11.58
N SER A 113 -15.96 10.03 12.15
CA SER A 113 -16.61 9.98 13.48
C SER A 113 -15.74 10.65 14.54
N GLY A 114 -16.32 11.55 15.31
CA GLY A 114 -15.61 12.27 16.37
C GLY A 114 -14.72 13.43 15.90
N ALA A 115 -14.61 13.67 14.60
CA ALA A 115 -13.86 14.81 14.08
C ALA A 115 -14.66 16.11 14.16
N GLY A 116 -13.98 17.22 14.48
CA GLY A 116 -14.58 18.54 14.54
C GLY A 116 -14.70 19.23 13.18
N HIS A 117 -14.39 18.55 12.09
CA HIS A 117 -14.45 19.08 10.74
C HIS A 117 -15.00 18.07 9.76
N THR A 118 -15.51 18.56 8.64
CA THR A 118 -15.96 17.71 7.52
C THR A 118 -14.91 17.77 6.41
N PRO A 119 -14.47 16.61 5.87
CA PRO A 119 -13.56 16.61 4.73
C PRO A 119 -14.14 17.35 3.54
N PRO A 120 -13.29 18.04 2.73
CA PRO A 120 -13.76 18.80 1.57
C PRO A 120 -14.40 17.90 0.51
N VAL A 121 -15.31 18.45 -0.27
CA VAL A 121 -16.04 17.75 -1.34
C VAL A 121 -15.99 18.55 -2.63
N GLY A 122 -16.26 17.88 -3.76
CA GLY A 122 -16.40 18.53 -5.06
C GLY A 122 -15.13 19.29 -5.48
N ASN A 123 -15.33 20.50 -5.97
CA ASN A 123 -14.25 21.35 -6.46
C ASN A 123 -13.22 21.69 -5.38
N ASP A 124 -13.66 21.94 -4.14
CA ASP A 124 -12.74 22.24 -3.03
C ASP A 124 -11.80 21.09 -2.75
N MET A 125 -12.29 19.85 -2.84
CA MET A 125 -11.48 18.66 -2.70
C MET A 125 -10.42 18.59 -3.80
N TYR A 126 -10.80 18.79 -5.06
CA TYR A 126 -9.86 18.74 -6.19
C TYR A 126 -8.79 19.83 -6.11
N ILE A 127 -9.16 21.05 -5.69
CA ILE A 127 -8.21 22.15 -5.50
C ILE A 127 -7.20 21.80 -4.41
N GLN A 128 -7.65 21.28 -3.27
CA GLN A 128 -6.76 20.89 -2.17
C GLN A 128 -5.83 19.75 -2.57
N ILE A 129 -6.30 18.75 -3.32
CA ILE A 129 -5.48 17.66 -3.83
C ILE A 129 -4.41 18.19 -4.79
N LYS A 130 -4.77 19.07 -5.71
CA LYS A 130 -3.83 19.70 -6.63
C LYS A 130 -2.76 20.47 -5.88
N ASN A 131 -3.14 21.28 -4.90
CA ASN A 131 -2.21 22.03 -4.06
C ASN A 131 -1.26 21.09 -3.29
N PHE A 132 -1.78 19.98 -2.77
CA PHE A 132 -0.96 18.97 -2.09
C PHE A 132 0.15 18.44 -2.97
N TYR A 133 -0.15 18.06 -4.23
CA TYR A 133 0.86 17.53 -5.15
C TYR A 133 1.85 18.60 -5.62
N GLU A 134 1.41 19.84 -5.80
CA GLU A 134 2.30 20.97 -6.10
C GLU A 134 3.28 21.22 -4.94
N ASP A 135 2.78 21.25 -3.70
CA ASP A 135 3.61 21.41 -2.50
C ASP A 135 4.59 20.24 -2.32
N LEU A 136 4.15 19.02 -2.59
CA LEU A 136 5.00 17.82 -2.51
C LEU A 136 6.16 17.91 -3.52
N ALA A 137 5.88 18.29 -4.74
CA ALA A 137 6.89 18.47 -5.78
C ALA A 137 7.89 19.56 -5.39
N TRP A 138 7.40 20.71 -4.90
CA TRP A 138 8.24 21.81 -4.45
C TRP A 138 9.16 21.42 -3.29
N LYS A 139 8.63 20.75 -2.28
CA LYS A 139 9.41 20.29 -1.12
C LYS A 139 10.49 19.30 -1.51
N LYS A 140 10.23 18.42 -2.46
CA LYS A 140 11.24 17.50 -2.98
C LYS A 140 12.39 18.23 -3.69
N ASP A 141 12.07 19.19 -4.52
CA ASP A 141 13.05 19.95 -5.29
C ASP A 141 13.89 20.89 -4.40
N SER A 142 13.33 21.35 -3.27
CA SER A 142 14.03 22.22 -2.32
C SER A 142 14.88 21.49 -1.28
N GLN A 143 14.82 20.17 -1.20
CA GLN A 143 15.66 19.35 -0.31
C GLN A 143 16.95 18.82 -0.97
N ILE A 144 17.20 19.23 -2.18
CA ILE A 144 18.44 18.89 -2.90
C ILE A 144 19.52 20.02 -2.65
#